data_c408254eb27c77483432209cfa237949
#
_entry.id   c408254eb27c77483432209cfa237949
#
_cell.length_a   1.000
_cell.length_b   1.000
_cell.length_c   1.000
_cell.angle_alpha   90.00
_cell.angle_beta   90.00
_cell.angle_gamma   90.00
#
_symmetry.space_group_name_H-M   'P 1'
#
loop_
_entity.id
_entity.type
_entity.pdbx_description
1 polymer ?
#
loop_
_entity_poly.entity_id
_entity_poly.type
_entity_poly.pdbx_seq_one_letter_code
_entity_poly.pdbx_strand_id
1 'polypeptide(L)'
;ANVIAPVGSLVKDIIATCGGYSKEVVTLVNGGPMCGEHLKLDDVPCLLQTNAYTVLEKKQKVANACLRCGNCSAYCPQNLQPCEINFAAKRNDYDRCYKLGALDCINCGLCSYVCPSQIEVTEGVKKAKLLTMLKSPLAKKK
;
A
#
# COMPACT_ATOMS: atom_id res chain seq x y z
N ALA A 1 21.06 7.67 -2.33
CA ALA A 1 22.08 7.36 -3.34
C ALA A 1 21.39 6.97 -4.64
N ASN A 2 22.06 7.18 -5.78
CA ASN A 2 21.65 6.65 -7.08
C ASN A 2 22.59 5.51 -7.43
N VAL A 3 22.02 4.36 -7.80
CA VAL A 3 22.79 3.13 -8.06
C VAL A 3 22.35 2.53 -9.40
N ILE A 4 23.30 2.05 -10.16
CA ILE A 4 23.05 1.20 -11.33
C ILE A 4 23.21 -0.25 -10.87
N ALA A 5 22.12 -1.01 -10.92
CA ALA A 5 22.12 -2.41 -10.53
C ALA A 5 21.55 -3.27 -11.67
N PRO A 6 22.15 -4.42 -12.00
CA PRO A 6 21.57 -5.37 -12.93
C PRO A 6 20.22 -5.90 -12.42
N VAL A 7 19.30 -6.15 -13.34
CA VAL A 7 18.03 -6.83 -13.00
C VAL A 7 18.34 -8.22 -12.43
N GLY A 8 17.70 -8.57 -11.33
CA GLY A 8 17.97 -9.80 -10.61
C GLY A 8 18.95 -9.67 -9.45
N SER A 9 19.65 -8.51 -9.29
CA SER A 9 20.46 -8.24 -8.10
C SER A 9 19.60 -8.29 -6.84
N LEU A 10 20.11 -8.86 -5.77
CA LEU A 10 19.37 -8.88 -4.50
C LEU A 10 19.28 -7.48 -3.89
N VAL A 11 18.14 -7.15 -3.33
CA VAL A 11 17.91 -5.82 -2.72
C VAL A 11 18.87 -5.55 -1.58
N LYS A 12 19.19 -6.56 -0.76
CA LYS A 12 20.20 -6.46 0.32
C LYS A 12 21.57 -6.04 -0.20
N ASP A 13 21.99 -6.56 -1.36
CA ASP A 13 23.30 -6.23 -1.94
C ASP A 13 23.32 -4.80 -2.48
N ILE A 14 22.21 -4.36 -3.10
CA ILE A 14 22.04 -2.97 -3.55
C ILE A 14 22.09 -2.02 -2.35
N ILE A 15 21.44 -2.34 -1.24
CA ILE A 15 21.46 -1.53 -0.03
C ILE A 15 22.86 -1.53 0.59
N ALA A 16 23.55 -2.67 0.60
CA ALA A 16 24.92 -2.77 1.10
C ALA A 16 25.89 -1.86 0.34
N THR A 17 25.75 -1.74 -0.99
CA THR A 17 26.57 -0.81 -1.80
C THR A 17 26.29 0.66 -1.47
N CYS A 18 25.12 0.95 -0.88
CA CYS A 18 24.76 2.30 -0.43
C CYS A 18 25.19 2.60 1.03
N GLY A 19 25.92 1.71 1.68
CA GLY A 19 26.35 1.85 3.07
C GLY A 19 25.55 1.04 4.08
N GLY A 20 24.63 0.19 3.60
CA GLY A 20 23.83 -0.69 4.45
C GLY A 20 22.70 -0.01 5.23
N TYR A 21 22.18 -0.71 6.21
CA TYR A 21 21.14 -0.18 7.11
C TYR A 21 21.77 0.57 8.28
N SER A 22 21.30 1.78 8.55
CA SER A 22 21.74 2.57 9.71
C SER A 22 21.18 2.08 11.06
N LYS A 23 20.13 1.24 11.03
CA LYS A 23 19.45 0.67 12.20
C LYS A 23 19.07 -0.78 11.93
N GLU A 24 19.01 -1.60 13.00
CA GLU A 24 18.66 -3.02 12.88
C GLU A 24 17.21 -3.26 12.46
N VAL A 25 16.30 -2.39 12.87
CA VAL A 25 14.86 -2.56 12.61
C VAL A 25 14.36 -1.47 11.67
N VAL A 26 14.17 -1.86 10.42
CA VAL A 26 13.71 -0.95 9.36
C VAL A 26 12.46 -1.49 8.67
N THR A 27 11.76 -0.59 8.01
CA THR A 27 10.70 -0.92 7.06
C THR A 27 11.25 -0.67 5.66
N LEU A 28 11.30 -1.72 4.87
CA LEU A 28 11.76 -1.66 3.48
C LEU A 28 10.55 -1.56 2.54
N VAL A 29 10.60 -0.59 1.64
CA VAL A 29 9.52 -0.33 0.68
C VAL A 29 10.10 -0.33 -0.73
N ASN A 30 9.55 -1.14 -1.62
CA ASN A 30 9.81 -1.08 -3.06
C ASN A 30 8.98 0.06 -3.65
N GLY A 31 9.64 1.15 -4.04
CA GLY A 31 9.03 2.40 -4.50
C GLY A 31 9.04 3.51 -3.46
N GLY A 32 8.14 4.48 -3.63
CA GLY A 32 8.01 5.64 -2.74
C GLY A 32 7.36 5.30 -1.38
N PRO A 33 7.55 6.15 -0.37
CA PRO A 33 7.11 5.87 1.00
C PRO A 33 5.60 5.77 1.20
N MET A 34 4.80 6.33 0.30
CA MET A 34 3.33 6.31 0.39
C MET A 34 2.68 5.28 -0.52
N CYS A 35 3.17 5.13 -1.75
CA CYS A 35 2.56 4.31 -2.79
C CYS A 35 3.25 2.96 -2.97
N GLY A 36 4.48 2.83 -2.45
CA GLY A 36 5.30 1.63 -2.62
C GLY A 36 4.75 0.41 -1.90
N GLU A 37 5.33 -0.72 -2.21
CA GLU A 37 4.98 -2.01 -1.64
C GLU A 37 5.95 -2.37 -0.50
N HIS A 38 5.42 -2.75 0.65
CA HIS A 38 6.24 -3.19 1.78
C HIS A 38 6.86 -4.54 1.49
N LEU A 39 8.19 -4.59 1.54
CA LEU A 39 8.94 -5.84 1.44
C LEU A 39 9.17 -6.41 2.85
N LYS A 40 8.81 -7.66 3.04
CA LYS A 40 9.01 -8.37 4.32
C LYS A 40 10.46 -8.82 4.50
N LEU A 41 11.15 -9.07 3.38
CA LEU A 41 12.52 -9.55 3.31
C LEU A 41 13.28 -8.70 2.29
N ASP A 42 14.57 -8.57 2.46
CA ASP A 42 15.47 -7.91 1.51
C ASP A 42 16.21 -8.92 0.60
N ASP A 43 15.91 -10.20 0.78
CA ASP A 43 16.42 -11.32 -0.02
C ASP A 43 15.54 -11.57 -1.25
N VAL A 44 15.15 -10.50 -1.93
CA VAL A 44 14.32 -10.53 -3.14
C VAL A 44 15.08 -9.88 -4.29
N PRO A 45 14.86 -10.34 -5.53
CA PRO A 45 15.52 -9.75 -6.69
C PRO A 45 14.93 -8.39 -7.07
N CYS A 46 15.78 -7.49 -7.53
CA CYS A 46 15.40 -6.25 -8.19
C CYS A 46 14.74 -6.57 -9.54
N LEU A 47 13.55 -6.02 -9.77
CA LEU A 47 12.79 -6.22 -10.99
C LEU A 47 12.99 -5.04 -11.95
N LEU A 48 12.70 -5.26 -13.23
CA LEU A 48 12.82 -4.24 -14.28
C LEU A 48 11.97 -2.98 -13.99
N GLN A 49 10.81 -3.16 -13.37
CA GLN A 49 9.90 -2.06 -13.01
C GLN A 49 10.28 -1.36 -11.71
N THR A 50 11.28 -1.84 -10.98
CA THR A 50 11.72 -1.22 -9.73
C THR A 50 12.47 0.08 -10.04
N ASN A 51 12.01 1.19 -9.46
CA ASN A 51 12.61 2.50 -9.64
C ASN A 51 13.27 3.06 -8.37
N ALA A 52 12.89 2.55 -7.21
CA ALA A 52 13.44 3.00 -5.93
C ALA A 52 13.26 1.97 -4.82
N TYR A 53 14.13 2.02 -3.82
CA TYR A 53 13.93 1.38 -2.52
C TYR A 53 13.97 2.46 -1.45
N THR A 54 12.94 2.50 -0.61
CA THR A 54 12.86 3.42 0.53
C THR A 54 13.03 2.64 1.82
N VAL A 55 14.04 3.01 2.59
CA VAL A 55 14.32 2.42 3.90
C VAL A 55 13.86 3.41 4.96
N LEU A 56 12.89 3.01 5.77
CA LEU A 56 12.31 3.83 6.82
C LEU A 56 12.57 3.18 8.19
N GLU A 57 12.72 4.00 9.22
CA GLU A 57 12.72 3.51 10.58
C GLU A 57 11.35 2.89 10.92
N LYS A 58 11.35 1.69 11.47
CA LYS A 58 10.11 1.04 11.90
C LYS A 58 9.57 1.74 13.13
N LYS A 59 8.51 2.53 12.95
CA LYS A 59 7.74 3.08 14.06
C LYS A 59 6.65 2.09 14.44
N GLN A 60 6.53 1.79 15.73
CA GLN A 60 5.38 1.03 16.23
C GLN A 60 4.13 1.91 16.10
N LYS A 61 3.27 1.57 15.15
CA LYS A 61 1.95 2.19 15.03
C LYS A 61 0.93 1.31 15.71
N VAL A 62 0.26 1.85 16.70
CA VAL A 62 -0.90 1.19 17.32
C VAL A 62 -2.15 1.73 16.62
N ALA A 63 -2.72 0.90 15.76
CA ALA A 63 -3.97 1.25 15.09
C ALA A 63 -5.13 1.22 16.10
N ASN A 64 -5.86 2.33 16.20
CA ASN A 64 -7.06 2.45 17.00
C ASN A 64 -8.33 2.14 16.19
N ALA A 65 -9.47 2.06 16.88
CA ALA A 65 -10.75 1.93 16.20
C ALA A 65 -11.03 3.12 15.28
N CYS A 66 -11.76 2.89 14.18
CA CYS A 66 -12.12 3.93 13.25
C CYS A 66 -13.09 4.94 13.90
N LEU A 67 -12.69 6.21 13.96
CA LEU A 67 -13.50 7.32 14.49
C LEU A 67 -14.58 7.80 13.50
N ARG A 68 -14.64 7.27 12.29
CA ARG A 68 -15.52 7.73 11.20
C ARG A 68 -15.45 9.24 10.92
N CYS A 69 -14.26 9.83 11.09
CA CYS A 69 -14.05 11.28 10.93
C CYS A 69 -14.17 11.78 9.48
N GLY A 70 -14.19 10.88 8.48
CA GLY A 70 -14.35 11.26 7.06
C GLY A 70 -13.09 11.73 6.34
N ASN A 71 -11.96 11.96 7.03
CA ASN A 71 -10.74 12.50 6.43
C ASN A 71 -10.27 11.68 5.21
N CYS A 72 -10.30 10.34 5.29
CA CYS A 72 -9.89 9.49 4.18
C CYS A 72 -10.72 9.71 2.90
N SER A 73 -12.00 10.11 3.02
CA SER A 73 -12.84 10.46 1.89
C SER A 73 -12.62 11.89 1.42
N ALA A 74 -12.49 12.85 2.36
CA ALA A 74 -12.28 14.26 2.05
C ALA A 74 -10.97 14.50 1.26
N TYR A 75 -9.92 13.74 1.57
CA TYR A 75 -8.62 13.83 0.88
C TYR A 75 -8.45 12.83 -0.26
N CYS A 76 -9.47 12.07 -0.63
CA CYS A 76 -9.37 11.11 -1.73
C CYS A 76 -9.40 11.82 -3.09
N PRO A 77 -8.33 11.74 -3.91
CA PRO A 77 -8.30 12.41 -5.22
C PRO A 77 -9.28 11.79 -6.23
N GLN A 78 -9.78 10.58 -5.97
CA GLN A 78 -10.79 9.90 -6.77
C GLN A 78 -12.20 10.02 -6.17
N ASN A 79 -12.39 10.87 -5.16
CA ASN A 79 -13.69 11.05 -4.48
C ASN A 79 -14.33 9.74 -3.99
N LEU A 80 -13.51 8.76 -3.62
CA LEU A 80 -13.98 7.48 -3.10
C LEU A 80 -14.29 7.59 -1.60
N GLN A 81 -14.91 6.53 -1.08
CA GLN A 81 -15.11 6.33 0.36
C GLN A 81 -14.21 5.20 0.88
N PRO A 82 -12.89 5.43 1.08
CA PRO A 82 -11.93 4.37 1.40
C PRO A 82 -12.27 3.60 2.67
N CYS A 83 -12.85 4.27 3.67
CA CYS A 83 -13.30 3.64 4.91
C CYS A 83 -14.40 2.61 4.64
N GLU A 84 -15.42 2.97 3.87
CA GLU A 84 -16.54 2.06 3.55
C GLU A 84 -16.08 0.89 2.67
N ILE A 85 -15.20 1.14 1.70
CA ILE A 85 -14.58 0.09 0.89
C ILE A 85 -13.82 -0.90 1.79
N ASN A 86 -13.02 -0.40 2.74
CA ASN A 86 -12.28 -1.24 3.67
C ASN A 86 -13.20 -2.07 4.58
N PHE A 87 -14.31 -1.49 5.05
CA PHE A 87 -15.31 -2.24 5.84
C PHE A 87 -16.05 -3.29 5.02
N ALA A 88 -16.43 -2.98 3.79
CA ALA A 88 -17.05 -3.94 2.88
C ALA A 88 -16.09 -5.11 2.57
N ALA A 89 -14.81 -4.81 2.32
CA ALA A 89 -13.78 -5.82 2.08
C ALA A 89 -13.56 -6.75 3.28
N LYS A 90 -13.56 -6.21 4.50
CA LYS A 90 -13.46 -7.02 5.74
C LYS A 90 -14.64 -7.99 5.92
N ARG A 91 -15.80 -7.65 5.35
CA ARG A 91 -17.00 -8.51 5.33
C ARG A 91 -17.07 -9.42 4.10
N ASN A 92 -16.06 -9.38 3.22
CA ASN A 92 -16.01 -10.11 1.95
C ASN A 92 -17.15 -9.71 0.97
N ASP A 93 -17.71 -8.51 1.12
CA ASP A 93 -18.75 -7.97 0.25
C ASP A 93 -18.10 -7.22 -0.94
N TYR A 94 -17.63 -8.01 -1.91
CA TYR A 94 -16.90 -7.47 -3.06
C TYR A 94 -17.80 -6.78 -4.07
N ASP A 95 -19.11 -7.11 -4.11
CA ASP A 95 -20.07 -6.42 -4.94
C ASP A 95 -20.34 -5.01 -4.42
N ARG A 96 -20.39 -4.85 -3.11
CA ARG A 96 -20.42 -3.53 -2.49
C ARG A 96 -19.13 -2.75 -2.74
N CYS A 97 -17.96 -3.41 -2.66
CA CYS A 97 -16.70 -2.76 -3.02
C CYS A 97 -16.72 -2.25 -4.46
N TYR A 98 -17.28 -3.03 -5.40
CA TYR A 98 -17.46 -2.60 -6.78
C TYR A 98 -18.36 -1.37 -6.90
N LYS A 99 -19.53 -1.39 -6.26
CA LYS A 99 -20.47 -0.26 -6.25
C LYS A 99 -19.90 1.00 -5.62
N LEU A 100 -18.99 0.87 -4.64
CA LEU A 100 -18.27 1.98 -4.01
C LEU A 100 -17.07 2.48 -4.83
N GLY A 101 -16.85 1.95 -6.04
CA GLY A 101 -15.79 2.39 -6.93
C GLY A 101 -14.39 1.91 -6.53
N ALA A 102 -14.25 0.76 -5.83
CA ALA A 102 -12.94 0.27 -5.39
C ALA A 102 -11.94 0.09 -6.54
N LEU A 103 -12.42 -0.17 -7.78
CA LEU A 103 -11.57 -0.34 -8.96
C LEU A 103 -10.92 0.98 -9.42
N ASP A 104 -11.53 2.12 -9.12
CA ASP A 104 -11.04 3.44 -9.52
C ASP A 104 -9.94 3.98 -8.59
N CYS A 105 -9.60 3.23 -7.52
CA CYS A 105 -8.54 3.61 -6.60
C CYS A 105 -7.18 3.63 -7.31
N ILE A 106 -6.46 4.76 -7.20
CA ILE A 106 -5.11 4.95 -7.77
C ILE A 106 -3.97 4.57 -6.81
N ASN A 107 -4.29 4.01 -5.65
CA ASN A 107 -3.33 3.56 -4.63
C ASN A 107 -2.37 4.67 -4.11
N CYS A 108 -2.82 5.92 -4.06
CA CYS A 108 -1.98 7.08 -3.68
C CYS A 108 -1.52 7.11 -2.22
N GLY A 109 -2.11 6.31 -1.33
CA GLY A 109 -1.71 6.23 0.08
C GLY A 109 -2.31 7.30 1.02
N LEU A 110 -2.94 8.36 0.49
CA LEU A 110 -3.44 9.49 1.28
C LEU A 110 -4.42 9.07 2.38
N CYS A 111 -5.30 8.11 2.12
CA CYS A 111 -6.30 7.66 3.10
C CYS A 111 -5.69 7.05 4.38
N SER A 112 -4.52 6.38 4.30
CA SER A 112 -3.77 5.94 5.47
C SER A 112 -2.99 7.10 6.11
N TYR A 113 -2.42 7.99 5.28
CA TYR A 113 -1.62 9.11 5.76
C TYR A 113 -2.43 10.08 6.63
N VAL A 114 -3.65 10.46 6.21
CA VAL A 114 -4.51 11.39 6.93
C VAL A 114 -5.32 10.76 8.06
N CYS A 115 -5.17 9.45 8.30
CA CYS A 115 -5.97 8.73 9.29
C CYS A 115 -5.49 9.03 10.72
N PRO A 116 -6.29 9.72 11.58
CA PRO A 116 -5.90 9.99 12.96
C PRO A 116 -5.83 8.72 13.82
N SER A 117 -6.59 7.68 13.44
CA SER A 117 -6.56 6.36 14.10
C SER A 117 -5.42 5.47 13.61
N GLN A 118 -4.55 5.95 12.72
CA GLN A 118 -3.39 5.22 12.17
C GLN A 118 -3.73 3.88 11.52
N ILE A 119 -4.94 3.79 10.95
CA ILE A 119 -5.40 2.58 10.25
C ILE A 119 -4.76 2.53 8.87
N GLU A 120 -4.26 1.35 8.48
CA GLU A 120 -3.73 1.09 7.13
C GLU A 120 -4.87 0.92 6.11
N VAL A 121 -5.61 2.02 5.88
CA VAL A 121 -6.79 2.03 4.99
C VAL A 121 -6.39 1.69 3.56
N THR A 122 -5.24 2.21 3.10
CA THR A 122 -4.73 1.98 1.74
C THR A 122 -4.56 0.49 1.45
N GLU A 123 -3.97 -0.27 2.38
CA GLU A 123 -3.78 -1.72 2.20
C GLU A 123 -5.12 -2.45 2.13
N GLY A 124 -6.09 -2.04 2.95
CA GLY A 124 -7.45 -2.58 2.88
C GLY A 124 -8.12 -2.31 1.53
N VAL A 125 -7.97 -1.10 0.98
CA VAL A 125 -8.53 -0.74 -0.33
C VAL A 125 -7.79 -1.42 -1.48
N LYS A 126 -6.46 -1.53 -1.44
CA LYS A 126 -5.66 -2.31 -2.43
C LYS A 126 -6.15 -3.76 -2.49
N LYS A 127 -6.29 -4.41 -1.33
CA LYS A 127 -6.81 -5.76 -1.23
C LYS A 127 -8.25 -5.86 -1.75
N ALA A 128 -9.10 -4.89 -1.39
CA ALA A 128 -10.48 -4.81 -1.88
C ALA A 128 -10.51 -4.73 -3.41
N LYS A 129 -9.71 -3.85 -4.01
CA LYS A 129 -9.61 -3.68 -5.46
C LYS A 129 -9.25 -4.99 -6.15
N LEU A 130 -8.17 -5.65 -5.71
CA LEU A 130 -7.72 -6.93 -6.29
C LEU A 130 -8.80 -8.01 -6.20
N LEU A 131 -9.36 -8.21 -5.00
CA LEU A 131 -10.37 -9.25 -4.77
C LEU A 131 -11.69 -8.95 -5.48
N THR A 132 -12.05 -7.67 -5.63
CA THR A 132 -13.23 -7.25 -6.40
C THR A 132 -13.07 -7.61 -7.88
N MET A 133 -11.92 -7.35 -8.48
CA MET A 133 -11.62 -7.76 -9.86
C MET A 133 -11.75 -9.27 -10.07
N LEU A 134 -11.31 -10.06 -9.09
CA LEU A 134 -11.27 -11.52 -9.21
C LEU A 134 -12.62 -12.19 -8.87
N LYS A 135 -13.34 -11.68 -7.88
CA LYS A 135 -14.47 -12.37 -7.25
C LYS A 135 -15.83 -11.74 -7.50
N SER A 136 -15.91 -10.42 -7.79
CA SER A 136 -17.20 -9.80 -8.03
C SER A 136 -17.76 -10.16 -9.40
N PRO A 137 -18.98 -10.74 -9.48
CA PRO A 137 -19.65 -10.99 -10.75
C PRO A 137 -19.92 -9.70 -11.53
N LEU A 138 -20.12 -8.57 -10.82
CA LEU A 138 -20.38 -7.26 -11.43
C LEU A 138 -19.14 -6.71 -12.14
N ALA A 139 -17.94 -6.95 -11.62
CA ALA A 139 -16.69 -6.53 -12.22
C ALA A 139 -16.35 -7.31 -13.50
N LYS A 140 -16.84 -8.55 -13.61
CA LYS A 140 -16.59 -9.43 -14.77
C LYS A 140 -17.51 -9.14 -15.98
N LYS A 141 -18.55 -8.31 -15.80
CA LYS A 141 -19.48 -7.94 -16.88
C LYS A 141 -19.09 -6.66 -17.63
N LYS A 142 -17.95 -6.05 -17.30
CA LYS A 142 -17.34 -4.94 -18.01
C LYS A 142 -16.23 -5.46 -18.94
#